data_2f4a727145fb59f09af0fd569e8a9782
#
_entry.id   2f4a727145fb59f09af0fd569e8a9782
#
_cell.length_a   1.000
_cell.length_b   1.000
_cell.length_c   1.000
_cell.angle_alpha   90.00
_cell.angle_beta   90.00
_cell.angle_gamma   90.00
#
_symmetry.space_group_name_H-M   'P 1'
#
loop_
_entity.id
_entity.type
_entity.pdbx_description
1 polymer ?
#
loop_
_entity_poly.entity_id
_entity_poly.type
_entity_poly.pdbx_seq_one_letter_code
_entity_poly.pdbx_strand_id
1 'polypeptide(L)'
;MLLFDFHSIGNKLLATRKRMGLTQAEVAEAAGLSDRTYADIERGTVNMRIETLLRICQVLHITPDEVLTESNEPEVIRQEQLWEKLTACNPKDKETAFQLLNVFLQSLK
;
A
#
# COMPACT_ATOMS: atom_id res chain seq x y z
N MET A 1 -7.25 18.41 13.32
CA MET A 1 -6.34 17.60 14.13
C MET A 1 -6.08 16.28 13.45
N LEU A 2 -4.85 15.93 13.33
CA LEU A 2 -4.48 14.71 12.65
C LEU A 2 -4.66 13.50 13.56
N LEU A 3 -5.59 12.65 13.22
CA LEU A 3 -5.75 11.37 13.87
C LEU A 3 -5.29 10.29 12.90
N PHE A 4 -4.54 9.35 13.41
CA PHE A 4 -4.13 8.22 12.58
C PHE A 4 -5.34 7.37 12.23
N ASP A 5 -5.50 7.11 10.96
CA ASP A 5 -6.56 6.23 10.48
C ASP A 5 -6.04 4.80 10.43
N PHE A 6 -6.46 3.99 11.40
CA PHE A 6 -5.99 2.61 11.49
C PHE A 6 -6.43 1.76 10.30
N HIS A 7 -7.54 2.11 9.65
CA HIS A 7 -7.94 1.44 8.41
C HIS A 7 -6.96 1.72 7.27
N SER A 8 -6.54 2.96 7.15
CA SER A 8 -5.55 3.34 6.14
C SER A 8 -4.22 2.65 6.39
N ILE A 9 -3.78 2.63 7.65
CA ILE A 9 -2.56 1.94 8.04
C ILE A 9 -2.65 0.45 7.71
N GLY A 10 -3.75 -0.18 8.12
CA GLY A 10 -3.98 -1.60 7.86
C GLY A 10 -3.98 -1.93 6.37
N ASN A 11 -4.60 -1.08 5.56
CA ASN A 11 -4.64 -1.27 4.11
C ASN A 11 -3.24 -1.21 3.50
N LYS A 12 -2.40 -0.30 3.97
CA LYS A 12 -1.03 -0.19 3.50
C LYS A 12 -0.20 -1.42 3.86
N LEU A 13 -0.39 -1.93 5.08
CA LEU A 13 0.26 -3.15 5.52
C LEU A 13 -0.19 -4.35 4.68
N LEU A 14 -1.49 -4.45 4.44
CA LEU A 14 -2.06 -5.51 3.61
C LEU A 14 -1.47 -5.48 2.20
N ALA A 15 -1.45 -4.31 1.59
CA ALA A 15 -0.94 -4.15 0.23
C ALA A 15 0.54 -4.55 0.15
N THR A 16 1.33 -4.12 1.13
CA THR A 16 2.76 -4.45 1.17
C THR A 16 2.98 -5.93 1.37
N ARG A 17 2.21 -6.54 2.28
CA ARG A 17 2.29 -7.98 2.54
C ARG A 17 2.00 -8.78 1.26
N LYS A 18 0.91 -8.43 0.58
CA LYS A 18 0.54 -9.12 -0.65
C LYS A 18 1.58 -8.96 -1.75
N ARG A 19 2.15 -7.77 -1.85
CA ARG A 19 3.19 -7.50 -2.83
C ARG A 19 4.43 -8.36 -2.57
N MET A 20 4.72 -8.65 -1.29
CA MET A 20 5.84 -9.51 -0.92
C MET A 20 5.51 -10.99 -1.00
N GLY A 21 4.25 -11.34 -1.25
CA GLY A 21 3.83 -12.73 -1.33
C GLY A 21 3.74 -13.44 0.01
N LEU A 22 3.57 -12.70 1.09
CA LEU A 22 3.50 -13.26 2.44
C LEU A 22 2.06 -13.44 2.89
N THR A 23 1.83 -14.46 3.72
CA THR A 23 0.54 -14.66 4.37
C THR A 23 0.48 -13.86 5.67
N GLN A 24 -0.75 -13.67 6.18
CA GLN A 24 -0.93 -13.04 7.48
C GLN A 24 -0.20 -13.82 8.59
N ALA A 25 -0.26 -15.15 8.53
CA ALA A 25 0.40 -15.99 9.52
C ALA A 25 1.92 -15.82 9.51
N GLU A 26 2.49 -15.70 8.32
CA GLU A 26 3.94 -15.52 8.18
C GLU A 26 4.39 -14.19 8.78
N VAL A 27 3.67 -13.12 8.51
CA VAL A 27 4.01 -11.81 9.06
C VAL A 27 3.80 -11.79 10.58
N ALA A 28 2.69 -12.35 11.04
CA ALA A 28 2.40 -12.42 12.47
C ALA A 28 3.50 -13.15 13.22
N GLU A 29 3.90 -14.31 12.73
CA GLU A 29 4.96 -15.10 13.35
C GLU A 29 6.27 -14.33 13.40
N ALA A 30 6.66 -13.72 12.29
CA ALA A 30 7.92 -12.97 12.24
C ALA A 30 7.89 -11.73 13.13
N ALA A 31 6.73 -11.12 13.33
CA ALA A 31 6.58 -9.94 14.18
C ALA A 31 6.30 -10.28 15.64
N GLY A 32 6.18 -11.58 15.98
CA GLY A 32 5.90 -11.99 17.34
C GLY A 32 4.47 -11.74 17.76
N LEU A 33 3.52 -11.80 16.82
CA LEU A 33 2.11 -11.57 17.07
C LEU A 33 1.30 -12.83 16.80
N SER A 34 0.11 -12.91 17.43
CA SER A 34 -0.84 -13.94 17.04
C SER A 34 -1.45 -13.62 15.68
N ASP A 35 -1.90 -14.65 14.98
CA ASP A 35 -2.55 -14.48 13.68
C ASP A 35 -3.75 -13.53 13.78
N ARG A 36 -4.53 -13.69 14.83
CA ARG A 36 -5.72 -12.88 15.06
C ARG A 36 -5.34 -11.41 15.29
N THR A 37 -4.32 -11.16 16.10
CA THR A 37 -3.87 -9.80 16.38
C THR A 37 -3.43 -9.11 15.09
N TYR A 38 -2.64 -9.79 14.29
CA TYR A 38 -2.19 -9.20 13.03
C TYR A 38 -3.36 -8.97 12.05
N ALA A 39 -4.28 -9.94 11.97
CA ALA A 39 -5.45 -9.79 11.11
C ALA A 39 -6.29 -8.59 11.52
N ASP A 40 -6.46 -8.36 12.82
CA ASP A 40 -7.20 -7.21 13.33
C ASP A 40 -6.47 -5.90 13.01
N ILE A 41 -5.16 -5.90 13.02
CA ILE A 41 -4.36 -4.73 12.63
C ILE A 41 -4.59 -4.40 11.15
N GLU A 42 -4.59 -5.39 10.27
CA GLU A 42 -4.86 -5.14 8.85
C GLU A 42 -6.28 -4.62 8.61
N ARG A 43 -7.24 -5.06 9.41
CA ARG A 43 -8.61 -4.55 9.31
C ARG A 43 -8.80 -3.18 9.93
N GLY A 44 -7.82 -2.72 10.72
CA GLY A 44 -7.92 -1.42 11.36
C GLY A 44 -8.88 -1.38 12.53
N THR A 45 -9.17 -2.53 13.14
CA THR A 45 -10.16 -2.64 14.21
C THR A 45 -9.56 -2.51 15.61
N VAL A 46 -8.24 -2.43 15.71
CA VAL A 46 -7.55 -2.33 17.01
C VAL A 46 -6.51 -1.22 16.99
N ASN A 47 -6.27 -0.65 18.15
CA ASN A 47 -5.17 0.27 18.34
C ASN A 47 -3.87 -0.52 18.42
N MET A 48 -2.86 -0.02 17.74
CA MET A 48 -1.58 -0.68 17.66
C MET A 48 -0.55 0.13 18.41
N ARG A 49 0.28 -0.54 19.22
CA ARG A 49 1.39 0.13 19.88
C ARG A 49 2.48 0.44 18.86
N ILE A 50 3.21 1.52 19.10
CA ILE A 50 4.30 1.92 18.21
C ILE A 50 5.32 0.78 18.07
N GLU A 51 5.64 0.10 19.14
CA GLU A 51 6.55 -1.04 19.12
C GLU A 51 6.08 -2.13 18.15
N THR A 52 4.78 -2.44 18.19
CA THR A 52 4.19 -3.43 17.29
C THR A 52 4.29 -2.97 15.83
N LEU A 53 4.00 -1.71 15.57
CA LEU A 53 4.12 -1.15 14.22
C LEU A 53 5.57 -1.27 13.70
N LEU A 54 6.54 -0.92 14.54
CA LEU A 54 7.93 -1.01 14.15
C LEU A 54 8.37 -2.44 13.82
N ARG A 55 7.88 -3.42 14.57
CA ARG A 55 8.17 -4.83 14.29
C ARG A 55 7.59 -5.26 12.95
N ILE A 56 6.35 -4.87 12.68
CA ILE A 56 5.69 -5.19 11.41
C ILE A 56 6.43 -4.52 10.25
N CYS A 57 6.78 -3.25 10.40
CA CYS A 57 7.54 -2.54 9.38
C CYS A 57 8.88 -3.21 9.08
N GLN A 58 9.54 -3.69 10.11
CA GLN A 58 10.81 -4.39 9.96
C GLN A 58 10.63 -5.69 9.16
N VAL A 59 9.58 -6.45 9.45
CA VAL A 59 9.26 -7.69 8.72
C VAL A 59 8.96 -7.39 7.26
N LEU A 60 8.23 -6.30 6.99
CA LEU A 60 7.80 -5.94 5.64
C LEU A 60 8.84 -5.08 4.90
N HIS A 61 9.96 -4.78 5.53
CA HIS A 61 11.03 -3.96 4.95
C HIS A 61 10.54 -2.59 4.46
N ILE A 62 9.69 -1.96 5.25
CA ILE A 62 9.19 -0.61 4.99
C ILE A 62 9.49 0.28 6.19
N THR A 63 9.46 1.59 5.98
CA THR A 63 9.64 2.54 7.06
C THR A 63 8.30 2.90 7.67
N PRO A 64 8.26 3.27 8.96
CA PRO A 64 7.01 3.74 9.57
C PRO A 64 6.42 4.95 8.83
N ASP A 65 7.25 5.81 8.27
CA ASP A 65 6.79 6.97 7.52
C ASP A 65 5.90 6.57 6.34
N GLU A 66 6.26 5.50 5.64
CA GLU A 66 5.47 5.01 4.51
C GLU A 66 4.06 4.59 4.90
N VAL A 67 3.91 4.13 6.12
CA VAL A 67 2.64 3.65 6.64
C VAL A 67 1.84 4.76 7.29
N LEU A 68 2.52 5.64 8.02
CA LEU A 68 1.87 6.68 8.82
C LEU A 68 1.60 7.96 8.04
N THR A 69 2.29 8.17 6.94
CA THR A 69 2.06 9.36 6.14
C THR A 69 0.71 9.23 5.46
N GLU A 70 -0.25 10.02 5.92
CA GLU A 70 -1.45 10.21 5.16
C GLU A 70 -1.10 11.09 3.99
N SER A 71 -1.02 10.48 2.83
CA SER A 71 -1.19 11.30 1.66
C SER A 71 -2.68 11.65 1.64
N ASN A 72 -3.02 12.79 2.18
CA ASN A 72 -4.31 13.42 1.96
C ASN A 72 -4.46 13.82 0.51
N GLU A 73 -3.45 13.61 -0.25
CA GLU A 73 -3.56 13.75 -1.67
C GLU A 73 -4.25 12.49 -2.18
N PRO A 74 -5.37 12.64 -2.90
CA PRO A 74 -5.91 11.50 -3.61
C PRO A 74 -4.76 11.01 -4.44
N GLU A 75 -4.23 9.89 -4.09
CA GLU A 75 -3.16 9.20 -4.81
C GLU A 75 -2.80 9.89 -6.11
N VAL A 76 -2.23 11.07 -6.01
CA VAL A 76 -1.56 11.62 -7.16
C VAL A 76 -0.36 10.72 -7.32
N ILE A 77 -0.57 9.68 -8.07
CA ILE A 77 0.55 8.91 -8.56
C ILE A 77 1.44 9.95 -9.21
N ARG A 78 2.56 10.22 -8.59
CA ARG A 78 3.53 11.15 -9.17
C ARG A 78 3.76 10.71 -10.61
N GLN A 79 3.80 11.66 -11.52
CA GLN A 79 3.98 11.36 -12.93
C GLN A 79 5.11 10.36 -13.15
N GLU A 80 6.15 10.45 -12.35
CA GLU A 80 7.31 9.56 -12.44
C GLU A 80 6.93 8.11 -12.15
N GLN A 81 6.14 7.88 -11.11
CA GLN A 81 5.69 6.53 -10.76
C GLN A 81 4.73 5.97 -11.80
N LEU A 82 3.86 6.80 -12.32
CA LEU A 82 2.95 6.39 -13.37
C LEU A 82 3.72 5.99 -14.62
N TRP A 83 4.71 6.78 -14.99
CA TRP A 83 5.55 6.51 -16.13
C TRP A 83 6.32 5.20 -15.97
N GLU A 84 6.89 4.97 -14.79
CA GLU A 84 7.59 3.72 -14.51
C GLU A 84 6.67 2.52 -14.61
N LYS A 85 5.46 2.62 -14.08
CA LYS A 85 4.48 1.54 -14.18
C LYS A 85 4.07 1.28 -15.62
N LEU A 86 3.90 2.33 -16.42
CA LEU A 86 3.58 2.17 -17.83
C LEU A 86 4.69 1.46 -18.59
N THR A 87 5.95 1.84 -18.34
CA THR A 87 7.08 1.24 -19.04
C THR A 87 7.36 -0.18 -18.60
N ALA A 88 6.94 -0.54 -17.37
CA ALA A 88 7.10 -1.90 -16.85
C ALA A 88 5.98 -2.85 -17.28
N CYS A 89 4.89 -2.34 -17.83
CA CYS A 89 3.78 -3.16 -18.30
C CYS A 89 4.16 -3.96 -19.54
N ASN A 90 3.47 -5.09 -19.74
CA ASN A 90 3.67 -5.84 -20.98
C ASN A 90 3.18 -5.00 -22.18
N PRO A 91 3.64 -5.34 -23.41
CA PRO A 91 3.29 -4.51 -24.59
C PRO A 91 1.79 -4.36 -24.83
N LYS A 92 1.00 -5.38 -24.53
CA LYS A 92 -0.44 -5.34 -24.73
C LYS A 92 -1.11 -4.37 -23.78
N ASP A 93 -0.74 -4.42 -22.50
CA ASP A 93 -1.29 -3.50 -21.49
C ASP A 93 -0.84 -2.07 -21.75
N LYS A 94 0.40 -1.90 -22.18
CA LYS A 94 0.94 -0.60 -22.53
C LYS A 94 0.13 0.04 -23.68
N GLU A 95 -0.18 -0.74 -24.71
CA GLU A 95 -0.98 -0.26 -25.84
C GLU A 95 -2.37 0.16 -25.38
N THR A 96 -3.01 -0.65 -24.52
CA THR A 96 -4.32 -0.32 -23.97
C THR A 96 -4.27 1.00 -23.21
N ALA A 97 -3.24 1.19 -22.38
CA ALA A 97 -3.09 2.42 -21.61
C ALA A 97 -2.93 3.64 -22.53
N PHE A 98 -2.14 3.52 -23.58
CA PHE A 98 -1.96 4.63 -24.53
C PHE A 98 -3.23 4.93 -25.30
N GLN A 99 -4.01 3.92 -25.64
CA GLN A 99 -5.31 4.12 -26.28
C GLN A 99 -6.26 4.90 -25.40
N LEU A 100 -6.31 4.54 -24.10
CA LEU A 100 -7.15 5.26 -23.14
C LEU A 100 -6.72 6.72 -23.00
N LEU A 101 -5.43 6.97 -22.92
CA LEU A 101 -4.90 8.32 -22.85
C LEU A 101 -5.25 9.12 -24.09
N ASN A 102 -5.14 8.50 -25.25
CA ASN A 102 -5.44 9.17 -26.52
C ASN A 102 -6.91 9.58 -26.58
N VAL A 103 -7.81 8.68 -26.20
CA VAL A 103 -9.25 8.97 -26.14
C VAL A 103 -9.53 10.12 -25.19
N PHE A 104 -8.91 10.09 -24.02
CA PHE A 104 -9.06 11.15 -23.04
C PHE A 104 -8.60 12.50 -23.57
N LEU A 105 -7.43 12.53 -24.19
CA LEU A 105 -6.88 13.77 -24.74
C LEU A 105 -7.76 14.34 -25.87
N GLN A 106 -8.34 13.46 -26.68
CA GLN A 106 -9.25 13.91 -27.75
C GLN A 106 -10.53 14.49 -27.17
N SER A 107 -10.98 13.98 -26.02
CA SER A 107 -12.21 14.47 -25.40
C SER A 107 -12.05 15.85 -24.75
N LEU A 108 -10.83 16.35 -24.62
CA LEU A 108 -10.55 17.64 -23.98
C LEU A 108 -10.74 18.84 -24.92
N LYS A 109 -11.11 18.63 -26.14
CA LYS A 109 -11.35 19.75 -27.10
C LYS A 109 -12.68 20.41 -26.85
#